data_fec3346c124f48775609cd137344a090
#
_entry.id   fec3346c124f48775609cd137344a090
#
_cell.length_a   1.000
_cell.length_b   1.000
_cell.length_c   1.000
_cell.angle_alpha   90.00
_cell.angle_beta   90.00
_cell.angle_gamma   90.00
#
_symmetry.space_group_name_H-M   'P 1'
#
loop_
_entity.id
_entity.type
_entity.pdbx_description
1 polymer ?
#
loop_
_entity_poly.entity_id
_entity_poly.type
_entity_poly.pdbx_seq_one_letter_code
_entity_poly.pdbx_strand_id
1 'polypeptide(L)'
;MTSTQTAQATKTARFVDIHILQDLPPSCLNRDDNGTPKQARYGGATRLRVSSQSWKRATRIDFSQQLDRAELGVRTRLLKGVFADALREEGLGEDDAEALAAKTMELVGFSKGGAKKASAKEDDASEKAAPAKAKEQFGYLLFAGRRQLAELARAVAEVPKAATMPVADLIKLVDLGEILGSAHPLDVALFGRMVANMPDLNVEASVQVAHAISTHAAETQFDYFTALDDEQGDTDSGAGMLGTIEFNSATMYRFASVAVDRLAENLGGGDAAEGTIRFIESFVRSMPAGRSSTFAPRTRPSLVAVVVRSDQPVNLVSAFEAPVRSREGYMATSQERLARLFVEEKGRWGDEPVLEAATYTSASAGLEDAFGPSLSVPELLSRVRAVLERDV
;
A
#
# COMPACT_ATOMS: atom_id res chain seq x y z
N MET A 1 14.04 -16.81 53.91
CA MET A 1 14.33 -15.92 52.79
C MET A 1 13.91 -16.64 51.51
N THR A 2 12.68 -16.46 51.13
CA THR A 2 12.10 -17.05 49.90
C THR A 2 12.20 -16.00 48.81
N SER A 3 13.13 -16.18 47.86
CA SER A 3 13.25 -15.34 46.67
C SER A 3 12.09 -15.65 45.73
N THR A 4 11.14 -14.75 45.69
CA THR A 4 10.08 -14.72 44.69
C THR A 4 10.73 -14.28 43.39
N GLN A 5 11.10 -15.24 42.55
CA GLN A 5 11.36 -14.96 41.14
C GLN A 5 10.02 -14.60 40.49
N THR A 6 9.81 -13.32 40.28
CA THR A 6 8.75 -12.82 39.44
C THR A 6 9.08 -13.27 38.00
N ALA A 7 8.34 -14.27 37.52
CA ALA A 7 8.41 -14.65 36.11
C ALA A 7 8.01 -13.39 35.33
N GLN A 8 8.99 -12.79 34.64
CA GLN A 8 8.72 -11.77 33.62
C GLN A 8 7.87 -12.46 32.54
N ALA A 9 6.60 -12.07 32.46
CA ALA A 9 5.75 -12.49 31.36
C ALA A 9 6.45 -12.08 30.05
N THR A 10 6.72 -13.04 29.18
CA THR A 10 7.25 -12.79 27.85
C THR A 10 6.29 -11.84 27.13
N LYS A 11 6.76 -10.66 26.74
CA LYS A 11 5.95 -9.68 26.02
C LYS A 11 5.69 -10.21 24.62
N THR A 12 4.44 -10.37 24.26
CA THR A 12 4.03 -10.85 22.93
C THR A 12 4.11 -9.71 21.91
N ALA A 13 4.67 -9.99 20.75
CA ALA A 13 4.77 -9.02 19.64
C ALA A 13 3.38 -8.76 19.04
N ARG A 14 2.84 -7.55 19.19
CA ARG A 14 1.52 -7.15 18.68
C ARG A 14 1.58 -6.20 17.50
N PHE A 15 2.57 -5.31 17.52
CA PHE A 15 2.73 -4.29 16.50
C PHE A 15 4.16 -4.25 15.99
N VAL A 16 4.30 -4.04 14.69
CA VAL A 16 5.60 -3.84 14.05
C VAL A 16 5.59 -2.47 13.39
N ASP A 17 6.27 -1.52 14.01
CA ASP A 17 6.43 -0.16 13.53
C ASP A 17 7.64 -0.06 12.59
N ILE A 18 7.46 0.60 11.46
CA ILE A 18 8.47 0.78 10.42
C ILE A 18 8.66 2.27 10.17
N HIS A 19 9.82 2.80 10.53
CA HIS A 19 10.21 4.19 10.34
C HIS A 19 11.25 4.28 9.24
N ILE A 20 11.02 5.11 8.24
CA ILE A 20 11.91 5.22 7.09
C ILE A 20 12.24 6.70 6.83
N LEU A 21 13.53 6.98 6.64
CA LEU A 21 14.01 8.23 6.05
C LEU A 21 14.60 7.94 4.67
N GLN A 22 14.10 8.66 3.67
CA GLN A 22 14.45 8.46 2.27
C GLN A 22 14.57 9.78 1.53
N ASP A 23 15.68 9.99 0.85
CA ASP A 23 15.85 11.15 -0.02
C ASP A 23 15.12 10.93 -1.35
N LEU A 24 14.39 11.96 -1.76
CA LEU A 24 13.79 12.06 -3.08
C LEU A 24 14.53 13.13 -3.88
N PRO A 25 15.15 12.77 -4.99
CA PRO A 25 15.67 13.74 -5.95
C PRO A 25 14.52 14.55 -6.58
N PRO A 26 14.79 15.56 -7.40
CA PRO A 26 13.76 16.26 -8.15
C PRO A 26 12.78 15.27 -8.78
N SER A 27 11.50 15.37 -8.41
CA SER A 27 10.47 14.38 -8.80
C SER A 27 9.05 14.87 -8.56
N CYS A 28 8.08 14.18 -9.15
CA CYS A 28 6.66 14.44 -8.95
C CYS A 28 5.91 13.12 -8.70
N LEU A 29 6.18 12.48 -7.56
CA LEU A 29 5.69 11.13 -7.23
C LEU A 29 4.18 11.04 -7.04
N ASN A 30 3.54 12.08 -6.53
CA ASN A 30 2.12 12.08 -6.20
C ASN A 30 1.51 13.46 -6.44
N ARG A 31 0.58 13.54 -7.37
CA ARG A 31 -0.03 14.77 -7.86
C ARG A 31 -1.46 14.94 -7.35
N ASP A 32 -1.91 16.17 -7.31
CA ASP A 32 -3.32 16.53 -7.19
C ASP A 32 -4.02 16.52 -8.58
N ASP A 33 -5.26 17.00 -8.62
CA ASP A 33 -6.08 17.02 -9.85
C ASP A 33 -5.59 18.07 -10.87
N ASN A 34 -4.74 19.01 -10.45
CA ASN A 34 -4.14 20.02 -11.30
C ASN A 34 -2.77 19.56 -11.87
N GLY A 35 -2.29 18.39 -11.44
CA GLY A 35 -0.97 17.88 -11.82
C GLY A 35 0.17 18.37 -10.94
N THR A 36 -0.11 19.19 -9.91
CA THR A 36 0.84 19.75 -8.96
C THR A 36 1.25 18.70 -7.91
N PRO A 37 2.52 18.67 -7.46
CA PRO A 37 2.94 17.80 -6.37
C PRO A 37 2.09 18.03 -5.12
N LYS A 38 1.55 16.95 -4.53
CA LYS A 38 0.73 17.04 -3.32
C LYS A 38 1.54 17.59 -2.16
N GLN A 39 0.92 18.51 -1.43
CA GLN A 39 1.49 19.17 -0.27
C GLN A 39 0.60 18.98 0.96
N ALA A 40 1.15 19.29 2.12
CA ALA A 40 0.43 19.43 3.38
C ALA A 40 1.08 20.53 4.21
N ARG A 41 0.30 21.17 5.10
CA ARG A 41 0.86 22.10 6.08
C ARG A 41 1.06 21.34 7.39
N TYR A 42 2.30 21.38 7.93
CA TYR A 42 2.65 20.74 9.20
C TYR A 42 3.75 21.55 9.90
N GLY A 43 3.57 21.80 11.20
CA GLY A 43 4.50 22.65 11.98
C GLY A 43 4.68 24.06 11.40
N GLY A 44 3.60 24.66 10.89
CA GLY A 44 3.63 26.01 10.31
C GLY A 44 4.25 26.12 8.92
N ALA A 45 4.83 25.04 8.36
CA ALA A 45 5.51 25.03 7.05
C ALA A 45 4.80 24.14 6.03
N THR A 46 4.95 24.49 4.74
CA THR A 46 4.54 23.62 3.63
C THR A 46 5.50 22.45 3.53
N ARG A 47 4.96 21.25 3.38
CA ARG A 47 5.69 19.99 3.27
C ARG A 47 5.32 19.29 1.96
N LEU A 48 6.27 18.66 1.30
CA LEU A 48 5.95 17.67 0.29
C LEU A 48 5.21 16.51 0.96
N ARG A 49 4.16 16.04 0.32
CA ARG A 49 3.34 14.92 0.81
C ARG A 49 3.15 13.86 -0.25
N VAL A 50 3.41 12.63 0.12
CA VAL A 50 3.03 11.46 -0.68
C VAL A 50 1.97 10.69 0.08
N SER A 51 0.79 10.50 -0.53
CA SER A 51 -0.36 9.92 0.15
C SER A 51 -0.14 8.46 0.52
N SER A 52 -0.76 8.02 1.62
CA SER A 52 -0.75 6.62 2.05
C SER A 52 -1.29 5.67 0.96
N GLN A 53 -2.31 6.10 0.20
CA GLN A 53 -2.85 5.31 -0.91
C GLN A 53 -1.81 5.09 -2.01
N SER A 54 -0.97 6.09 -2.29
CA SER A 54 0.11 5.96 -3.26
C SER A 54 1.17 4.95 -2.81
N TRP A 55 1.56 4.99 -1.54
CA TRP A 55 2.46 4.01 -0.93
C TRP A 55 1.84 2.60 -0.91
N LYS A 56 0.60 2.45 -0.42
CA LYS A 56 -0.10 1.15 -0.42
C LYS A 56 -0.20 0.56 -1.83
N ARG A 57 -0.46 1.39 -2.84
CA ARG A 57 -0.49 0.92 -4.23
C ARG A 57 0.89 0.46 -4.71
N ALA A 58 1.96 1.22 -4.40
CA ALA A 58 3.32 0.85 -4.78
C ALA A 58 3.73 -0.48 -4.14
N THR A 59 3.43 -0.69 -2.85
CA THR A 59 3.69 -1.95 -2.14
C THR A 59 2.92 -3.12 -2.76
N ARG A 60 1.64 -2.94 -3.12
CA ARG A 60 0.87 -3.97 -3.81
C ARG A 60 1.41 -4.33 -5.20
N ILE A 61 1.95 -3.38 -5.92
CA ILE A 61 2.62 -3.64 -7.22
C ILE A 61 3.89 -4.46 -6.99
N ASP A 62 4.66 -4.15 -5.95
CA ASP A 62 5.86 -4.92 -5.58
C ASP A 62 5.49 -6.38 -5.22
N PHE A 63 4.42 -6.61 -4.44
CA PHE A 63 3.90 -7.96 -4.19
C PHE A 63 3.62 -8.74 -5.47
N SER A 64 3.04 -8.09 -6.49
CA SER A 64 2.71 -8.77 -7.76
C SER A 64 3.93 -9.20 -8.57
N GLN A 65 5.12 -8.73 -8.21
CA GLN A 65 6.39 -9.15 -8.81
C GLN A 65 7.06 -10.29 -8.06
N GLN A 66 6.66 -10.53 -6.80
CA GLN A 66 7.29 -11.49 -5.89
C GLN A 66 6.41 -12.71 -5.59
N LEU A 67 5.09 -12.55 -5.62
CA LEU A 67 4.10 -13.56 -5.27
C LEU A 67 3.34 -14.05 -6.50
N ASP A 68 2.85 -15.29 -6.43
CA ASP A 68 1.95 -15.79 -7.45
C ASP A 68 0.71 -14.89 -7.54
N ARG A 69 0.29 -14.60 -8.75
CA ARG A 69 -0.88 -13.78 -9.01
C ARG A 69 -2.17 -14.37 -8.40
N ALA A 70 -2.25 -15.70 -8.29
CA ALA A 70 -3.36 -16.39 -7.66
C ALA A 70 -3.46 -16.12 -6.15
N GLU A 71 -2.33 -15.80 -5.49
CA GLU A 71 -2.24 -15.50 -4.05
C GLU A 71 -2.55 -14.04 -3.70
N LEU A 72 -2.89 -13.24 -4.71
CA LEU A 72 -3.17 -11.83 -4.55
C LEU A 72 -4.62 -11.49 -4.85
N GLY A 73 -5.09 -10.42 -4.24
CA GLY A 73 -6.39 -9.84 -4.54
C GLY A 73 -6.39 -9.07 -5.86
N VAL A 74 -7.54 -8.97 -6.45
CA VAL A 74 -7.84 -8.07 -7.58
C VAL A 74 -8.70 -6.92 -7.09
N ARG A 75 -8.26 -5.69 -7.39
CA ARG A 75 -9.02 -4.48 -7.11
C ARG A 75 -9.50 -3.87 -8.41
N THR A 76 -10.78 -4.11 -8.73
CA THR A 76 -11.32 -3.77 -10.06
C THR A 76 -12.77 -3.30 -10.02
N ARG A 77 -13.15 -2.52 -11.02
CA ARG A 77 -14.54 -2.23 -11.38
C ARG A 77 -15.11 -3.25 -12.38
N LEU A 78 -14.26 -4.11 -12.94
CA LEU A 78 -14.59 -5.10 -13.96
C LEU A 78 -14.77 -6.50 -13.35
N LEU A 79 -15.22 -6.58 -12.09
CA LEU A 79 -15.29 -7.84 -11.35
C LEU A 79 -16.14 -8.90 -12.06
N LYS A 80 -17.26 -8.49 -12.70
CA LYS A 80 -18.09 -9.37 -13.51
C LYS A 80 -17.28 -10.15 -14.56
N GLY A 81 -16.43 -9.43 -15.31
CA GLY A 81 -15.57 -10.07 -16.33
C GLY A 81 -14.56 -11.03 -15.69
N VAL A 82 -13.92 -10.63 -14.59
CA VAL A 82 -12.98 -11.51 -13.87
C VAL A 82 -13.66 -12.77 -13.36
N PHE A 83 -14.90 -12.65 -12.89
CA PHE A 83 -15.66 -13.79 -12.39
C PHE A 83 -16.21 -14.67 -13.53
N ALA A 84 -16.63 -14.08 -14.66
CA ALA A 84 -17.00 -14.82 -15.86
C ALA A 84 -15.83 -15.64 -16.41
N ASP A 85 -14.61 -15.08 -16.39
CA ASP A 85 -13.40 -15.80 -16.75
C ASP A 85 -13.18 -17.03 -15.82
N ALA A 86 -13.35 -16.87 -14.51
CA ALA A 86 -13.25 -17.97 -13.56
C ALA A 86 -14.33 -19.07 -13.79
N LEU A 87 -15.56 -18.69 -14.13
CA LEU A 87 -16.61 -19.64 -14.48
C LEU A 87 -16.32 -20.42 -15.77
N ARG A 88 -15.67 -19.79 -16.76
CA ARG A 88 -15.20 -20.48 -17.97
C ARG A 88 -14.10 -21.49 -17.67
N GLU A 89 -13.20 -21.16 -16.74
CA GLU A 89 -12.16 -22.08 -16.26
C GLU A 89 -12.78 -23.32 -15.58
N GLU A 90 -13.96 -23.20 -14.96
CA GLU A 90 -14.74 -24.31 -14.41
C GLU A 90 -15.60 -25.04 -15.49
N GLY A 91 -15.46 -24.69 -16.78
CA GLY A 91 -16.04 -25.40 -17.91
C GLY A 91 -17.41 -24.90 -18.38
N LEU A 92 -17.90 -23.77 -17.92
CA LEU A 92 -19.15 -23.15 -18.41
C LEU A 92 -18.96 -22.53 -19.80
N GLY A 93 -20.01 -22.63 -20.63
CA GLY A 93 -20.07 -21.92 -21.91
C GLY A 93 -20.09 -20.41 -21.74
N GLU A 94 -19.72 -19.68 -22.80
CA GLU A 94 -19.58 -18.20 -22.79
C GLU A 94 -20.85 -17.49 -22.27
N ASP A 95 -22.03 -17.84 -22.83
CA ASP A 95 -23.30 -17.20 -22.49
C ASP A 95 -23.75 -17.53 -21.05
N ASP A 96 -23.57 -18.76 -20.61
CA ASP A 96 -23.92 -19.19 -19.26
C ASP A 96 -22.99 -18.55 -18.21
N ALA A 97 -21.68 -18.47 -18.49
CA ALA A 97 -20.70 -17.81 -17.63
C ALA A 97 -21.00 -16.32 -17.47
N GLU A 98 -21.33 -15.61 -18.55
CA GLU A 98 -21.69 -14.19 -18.51
C GLU A 98 -23.01 -13.95 -17.75
N ALA A 99 -24.05 -14.77 -17.99
CA ALA A 99 -25.34 -14.69 -17.31
C ALA A 99 -25.18 -14.96 -15.80
N LEU A 100 -24.44 -16.01 -15.46
CA LEU A 100 -24.21 -16.41 -14.08
C LEU A 100 -23.32 -15.41 -13.33
N ALA A 101 -22.31 -14.84 -14.00
CA ALA A 101 -21.49 -13.78 -13.43
C ALA A 101 -22.31 -12.52 -13.13
N ALA A 102 -23.20 -12.10 -14.04
CA ALA A 102 -24.08 -10.97 -13.81
C ALA A 102 -24.99 -11.21 -12.59
N LYS A 103 -25.56 -12.40 -12.49
CA LYS A 103 -26.42 -12.83 -11.40
C LYS A 103 -25.70 -12.88 -10.05
N THR A 104 -24.51 -13.49 -10.02
CA THR A 104 -23.68 -13.58 -8.80
C THR A 104 -23.23 -12.18 -8.34
N MET A 105 -23.00 -11.26 -9.26
CA MET A 105 -22.68 -9.89 -8.90
C MET A 105 -23.88 -9.14 -8.28
N GLU A 106 -25.12 -9.45 -8.68
CA GLU A 106 -26.31 -8.96 -7.99
C GLU A 106 -26.40 -9.49 -6.55
N LEU A 107 -26.02 -10.75 -6.32
CA LEU A 107 -25.94 -11.36 -4.99
C LEU A 107 -25.01 -10.61 -4.06
N VAL A 108 -23.83 -10.23 -4.56
CA VAL A 108 -22.81 -9.51 -3.80
C VAL A 108 -23.14 -8.01 -3.66
N GLY A 109 -24.41 -7.62 -3.93
CA GLY A 109 -24.90 -6.24 -3.78
C GLY A 109 -24.43 -5.28 -4.88
N PHE A 110 -23.89 -5.83 -5.97
CA PHE A 110 -23.48 -5.04 -7.15
C PHE A 110 -24.63 -4.93 -8.18
N SER A 111 -25.79 -4.47 -7.72
CA SER A 111 -26.88 -4.16 -8.66
C SER A 111 -26.52 -2.96 -9.55
N LYS A 112 -27.17 -2.88 -10.72
CA LYS A 112 -27.02 -1.82 -11.73
C LYS A 112 -27.38 -0.39 -11.24
N GLY A 113 -26.94 -0.04 -10.02
CA GLY A 113 -27.13 1.27 -9.43
C GLY A 113 -26.13 2.29 -9.96
N GLY A 114 -26.50 3.03 -10.98
CA GLY A 114 -25.85 4.29 -11.34
C GLY A 114 -24.52 4.16 -12.07
N ALA A 115 -24.52 3.63 -13.29
CA ALA A 115 -23.50 3.98 -14.28
C ALA A 115 -23.63 5.48 -14.62
N LYS A 116 -23.10 6.37 -13.78
CA LYS A 116 -22.72 7.70 -14.25
C LYS A 116 -21.66 7.46 -15.33
N LYS A 117 -22.00 7.77 -16.59
CA LYS A 117 -20.99 7.92 -17.65
C LYS A 117 -19.92 8.82 -17.06
N ALA A 118 -18.76 8.23 -16.72
CA ALA A 118 -17.58 9.01 -16.44
C ALA A 118 -17.31 9.78 -17.72
N SER A 119 -17.47 11.09 -17.69
CA SER A 119 -16.93 11.97 -18.71
C SER A 119 -15.41 11.75 -18.67
N ALA A 120 -14.91 11.04 -19.68
CA ALA A 120 -13.50 10.99 -19.95
C ALA A 120 -13.07 12.43 -20.27
N LYS A 121 -12.35 13.07 -19.35
CA LYS A 121 -11.44 14.13 -19.73
C LYS A 121 -10.30 13.43 -20.45
N GLU A 122 -10.27 13.65 -21.75
CA GLU A 122 -9.15 13.33 -22.62
C GLU A 122 -7.93 14.09 -22.13
N ASP A 123 -6.96 13.34 -21.59
CA ASP A 123 -5.56 13.72 -21.52
C ASP A 123 -4.76 12.43 -21.54
N ASP A 124 -4.55 11.89 -22.71
CA ASP A 124 -3.31 11.31 -23.21
C ASP A 124 -3.57 10.75 -24.64
N ALA A 125 -2.99 11.42 -25.61
CA ALA A 125 -2.98 10.97 -27.00
C ALA A 125 -1.93 9.86 -27.17
N SER A 126 -2.36 8.61 -27.21
CA SER A 126 -1.64 7.55 -27.91
C SER A 126 -2.56 6.37 -28.23
N GLU A 127 -2.68 6.10 -29.54
CA GLU A 127 -3.19 4.90 -30.20
C GLU A 127 -4.69 4.59 -30.10
N LYS A 128 -5.36 4.91 -31.21
CA LYS A 128 -6.68 4.42 -31.58
C LYS A 128 -6.63 2.89 -31.79
N ALA A 129 -6.91 2.13 -30.72
CA ALA A 129 -7.39 0.77 -30.88
C ALA A 129 -8.93 0.80 -31.11
N ALA A 130 -9.43 -0.07 -32.00
CA ALA A 130 -10.84 -0.21 -32.36
C ALA A 130 -11.76 -0.34 -31.12
N PRO A 131 -13.04 0.08 -31.18
CA PRO A 131 -13.91 0.08 -30.01
C PRO A 131 -14.18 -1.36 -29.55
N ALA A 132 -13.42 -1.82 -28.57
CA ALA A 132 -13.79 -3.00 -27.81
C ALA A 132 -15.13 -2.71 -27.12
N LYS A 133 -16.09 -3.66 -27.20
CA LYS A 133 -17.39 -3.58 -26.50
C LYS A 133 -17.17 -3.01 -25.11
N ALA A 134 -17.82 -1.88 -24.79
CA ALA A 134 -17.66 -1.20 -23.50
C ALA A 134 -17.92 -2.22 -22.38
N LYS A 135 -16.87 -2.63 -21.65
CA LYS A 135 -17.02 -3.58 -20.55
C LYS A 135 -17.85 -2.92 -19.45
N GLU A 136 -18.87 -3.63 -19.00
CA GLU A 136 -19.77 -3.17 -17.93
C GLU A 136 -18.93 -2.89 -16.67
N GLN A 137 -18.98 -1.64 -16.16
CA GLN A 137 -18.20 -1.22 -15.00
C GLN A 137 -19.14 -0.96 -13.82
N PHE A 138 -18.74 -1.41 -12.64
CA PHE A 138 -19.44 -1.08 -11.40
C PHE A 138 -19.14 0.36 -10.94
N GLY A 139 -20.04 0.92 -10.14
CA GLY A 139 -19.88 2.27 -9.57
C GLY A 139 -18.69 2.43 -8.62
N TYR A 140 -18.20 1.34 -8.05
CA TYR A 140 -17.07 1.32 -7.11
C TYR A 140 -16.13 0.14 -7.36
N LEU A 141 -14.92 0.23 -6.77
CA LEU A 141 -13.90 -0.81 -6.84
C LEU A 141 -14.15 -1.85 -5.76
N LEU A 142 -14.25 -3.13 -6.14
CA LEU A 142 -14.15 -4.23 -5.18
C LEU A 142 -12.72 -4.75 -5.12
N PHE A 143 -12.33 -5.20 -3.92
CA PHE A 143 -11.06 -5.85 -3.64
C PHE A 143 -11.33 -7.27 -3.15
N ALA A 144 -11.12 -8.28 -3.99
CA ALA A 144 -11.40 -9.70 -3.71
C ALA A 144 -10.18 -10.57 -4.03
N GLY A 145 -10.02 -11.66 -3.29
CA GLY A 145 -8.99 -12.66 -3.54
C GLY A 145 -9.28 -13.45 -4.83
N ARG A 146 -8.26 -13.68 -5.66
CA ARG A 146 -8.44 -14.48 -6.86
C ARG A 146 -8.81 -15.92 -6.55
N ARG A 147 -8.18 -16.54 -5.51
CA ARG A 147 -8.56 -17.87 -5.03
C ARG A 147 -9.99 -17.90 -4.54
N GLN A 148 -10.42 -16.91 -3.77
CA GLN A 148 -11.80 -16.78 -3.30
C GLN A 148 -12.79 -16.65 -4.47
N LEU A 149 -12.44 -15.91 -5.52
CA LEU A 149 -13.28 -15.81 -6.72
C LEU A 149 -13.35 -17.13 -7.50
N ALA A 150 -12.24 -17.87 -7.59
CA ALA A 150 -12.22 -19.19 -8.23
C ALA A 150 -13.04 -20.22 -7.41
N GLU A 151 -12.91 -20.21 -6.09
CA GLU A 151 -13.70 -21.07 -5.20
C GLU A 151 -15.20 -20.75 -5.29
N LEU A 152 -15.55 -19.47 -5.31
CA LEU A 152 -16.93 -19.03 -5.55
C LEU A 152 -17.44 -19.47 -6.93
N ALA A 153 -16.61 -19.38 -7.98
CA ALA A 153 -16.98 -19.84 -9.32
C ALA A 153 -17.25 -21.34 -9.34
N ARG A 154 -16.40 -22.15 -8.68
CA ARG A 154 -16.61 -23.59 -8.53
C ARG A 154 -17.89 -23.91 -7.79
N ALA A 155 -18.09 -23.30 -6.60
CA ALA A 155 -19.28 -23.52 -5.81
C ALA A 155 -20.58 -23.18 -6.56
N VAL A 156 -20.56 -22.11 -7.36
CA VAL A 156 -21.70 -21.69 -8.18
C VAL A 156 -21.90 -22.61 -9.39
N ALA A 157 -20.81 -23.09 -10.02
CA ALA A 157 -20.86 -23.98 -11.17
C ALA A 157 -21.42 -25.40 -10.82
N GLU A 158 -21.19 -25.86 -9.60
CA GLU A 158 -21.70 -27.14 -9.08
C GLU A 158 -23.22 -27.13 -8.80
N VAL A 159 -23.85 -25.93 -8.68
CA VAL A 159 -25.29 -25.84 -8.45
C VAL A 159 -26.07 -26.18 -9.72
N PRO A 160 -26.92 -27.24 -9.73
CA PRO A 160 -27.69 -27.61 -10.91
C PRO A 160 -28.62 -26.45 -11.35
N LYS A 161 -28.57 -26.08 -12.63
CA LYS A 161 -29.37 -24.99 -13.22
C LYS A 161 -29.13 -23.61 -12.59
N ALA A 162 -27.97 -23.34 -12.01
CA ALA A 162 -27.63 -22.07 -11.39
C ALA A 162 -27.92 -20.86 -12.29
N ALA A 163 -27.66 -20.96 -13.60
CA ALA A 163 -27.91 -19.89 -14.57
C ALA A 163 -29.38 -19.48 -14.67
N THR A 164 -30.32 -20.41 -14.46
CA THR A 164 -31.77 -20.19 -14.56
C THR A 164 -32.47 -20.02 -13.20
N MET A 165 -31.80 -20.39 -12.10
CA MET A 165 -32.34 -20.33 -10.74
C MET A 165 -32.53 -18.87 -10.29
N PRO A 166 -33.57 -18.55 -9.48
CA PRO A 166 -33.68 -17.22 -8.83
C PRO A 166 -32.47 -16.91 -7.96
N VAL A 167 -32.04 -15.65 -7.96
CA VAL A 167 -30.88 -15.16 -7.19
C VAL A 167 -30.99 -15.50 -5.70
N ALA A 168 -32.19 -15.32 -5.10
CA ALA A 168 -32.47 -15.60 -3.69
C ALA A 168 -32.32 -17.09 -3.31
N ASP A 169 -32.48 -18.01 -4.26
CA ASP A 169 -32.30 -19.43 -4.00
C ASP A 169 -30.84 -19.86 -4.19
N LEU A 170 -30.11 -19.25 -5.10
CA LEU A 170 -28.68 -19.45 -5.26
C LEU A 170 -27.90 -19.03 -4.00
N ILE A 171 -28.27 -17.91 -3.34
CA ILE A 171 -27.69 -17.44 -2.07
C ILE A 171 -27.76 -18.52 -0.97
N LYS A 172 -28.87 -19.28 -0.93
CA LYS A 172 -29.07 -20.30 0.11
C LYS A 172 -28.20 -21.53 -0.11
N LEU A 173 -27.72 -21.74 -1.34
CA LEU A 173 -26.94 -22.91 -1.74
C LEU A 173 -25.44 -22.63 -1.74
N VAL A 174 -25.04 -21.36 -1.84
CA VAL A 174 -23.64 -20.95 -1.87
C VAL A 174 -23.38 -20.00 -0.71
N ASP A 175 -22.54 -20.40 0.24
CA ASP A 175 -22.16 -19.56 1.36
C ASP A 175 -21.12 -18.51 0.95
N LEU A 176 -21.62 -17.38 0.48
CA LEU A 176 -20.78 -16.25 0.10
C LEU A 176 -19.98 -15.67 1.29
N GLY A 177 -20.56 -15.73 2.50
CA GLY A 177 -19.94 -15.24 3.71
C GLY A 177 -18.71 -16.03 4.08
N GLU A 178 -18.79 -17.36 4.01
CA GLU A 178 -17.67 -18.25 4.27
C GLU A 178 -16.57 -18.09 3.20
N ILE A 179 -16.92 -18.16 1.92
CA ILE A 179 -15.95 -18.12 0.80
C ILE A 179 -15.23 -16.77 0.71
N LEU A 180 -15.96 -15.67 0.83
CA LEU A 180 -15.39 -14.32 0.69
C LEU A 180 -14.96 -13.70 2.03
N GLY A 181 -15.39 -14.26 3.16
CA GLY A 181 -15.18 -13.72 4.50
C GLY A 181 -13.96 -14.27 5.24
N SER A 182 -13.32 -15.31 4.73
CA SER A 182 -12.20 -15.99 5.41
C SER A 182 -10.98 -16.16 4.51
N ALA A 183 -9.83 -16.52 5.09
CA ALA A 183 -8.58 -16.85 4.40
C ALA A 183 -8.20 -15.84 3.31
N HIS A 184 -8.15 -14.56 3.70
CA HIS A 184 -7.89 -13.49 2.74
C HIS A 184 -6.46 -13.56 2.18
N PRO A 185 -6.25 -13.20 0.89
CA PRO A 185 -4.91 -13.05 0.35
C PRO A 185 -4.16 -11.93 1.08
N LEU A 186 -2.83 -12.01 1.08
CA LEU A 186 -1.97 -11.12 1.87
C LEU A 186 -2.28 -9.64 1.69
N ASP A 187 -2.52 -9.18 0.48
CA ASP A 187 -2.79 -7.76 0.22
C ASP A 187 -4.19 -7.31 0.70
N VAL A 188 -5.18 -8.20 0.71
CA VAL A 188 -6.49 -7.93 1.34
C VAL A 188 -6.37 -7.96 2.86
N ALA A 189 -5.67 -8.95 3.43
CA ALA A 189 -5.44 -9.09 4.86
C ALA A 189 -4.70 -7.87 5.45
N LEU A 190 -3.71 -7.33 4.72
CA LEU A 190 -2.96 -6.14 5.11
C LEU A 190 -3.76 -4.83 4.95
N PHE A 191 -4.32 -4.59 3.77
CA PHE A 191 -4.86 -3.27 3.41
C PHE A 191 -6.36 -3.13 3.63
N GLY A 192 -7.04 -4.23 3.95
CA GLY A 192 -8.47 -4.26 4.21
C GLY A 192 -9.34 -4.16 2.95
N ARG A 193 -10.61 -4.41 3.15
CA ARG A 193 -11.67 -4.30 2.15
C ARG A 193 -12.89 -3.63 2.74
N MET A 194 -13.45 -2.67 2.04
CA MET A 194 -14.73 -2.06 2.36
C MET A 194 -15.73 -2.36 1.24
N VAL A 195 -16.89 -2.93 1.61
CA VAL A 195 -18.01 -3.21 0.73
C VAL A 195 -19.23 -2.50 1.31
N ALA A 196 -19.60 -1.36 0.72
CA ALA A 196 -20.64 -0.49 1.27
C ALA A 196 -22.02 -1.16 1.39
N ASN A 197 -22.35 -2.05 0.45
CA ASN A 197 -23.66 -2.70 0.40
C ASN A 197 -23.71 -4.04 1.16
N MET A 198 -22.57 -4.57 1.59
CA MET A 198 -22.46 -5.81 2.35
C MET A 198 -21.40 -5.65 3.45
N PRO A 199 -21.76 -5.02 4.58
CA PRO A 199 -20.82 -4.78 5.68
C PRO A 199 -20.15 -6.05 6.23
N ASP A 200 -20.83 -7.18 6.16
CA ASP A 200 -20.34 -8.49 6.61
C ASP A 200 -19.13 -8.99 5.80
N LEU A 201 -18.93 -8.45 4.61
CA LEU A 201 -17.74 -8.72 3.78
C LEU A 201 -16.61 -7.70 4.00
N ASN A 202 -16.74 -6.76 4.93
CA ASN A 202 -15.67 -5.84 5.26
C ASN A 202 -14.52 -6.58 5.95
N VAL A 203 -13.30 -6.16 5.64
CA VAL A 203 -12.08 -6.64 6.28
C VAL A 203 -11.35 -5.43 6.84
N GLU A 204 -11.16 -5.39 8.15
CA GLU A 204 -10.33 -4.36 8.75
C GLU A 204 -8.87 -4.54 8.35
N ALA A 205 -8.23 -3.44 7.97
CA ALA A 205 -6.83 -3.46 7.63
C ALA A 205 -5.96 -3.81 8.84
N SER A 206 -5.04 -4.75 8.70
CA SER A 206 -4.02 -5.02 9.71
C SER A 206 -2.84 -4.05 9.63
N VAL A 207 -2.69 -3.30 8.55
CA VAL A 207 -1.63 -2.33 8.38
C VAL A 207 -2.14 -0.89 8.36
N GLN A 208 -1.49 -0.04 9.14
CA GLN A 208 -1.64 1.41 9.06
C GLN A 208 -0.46 1.98 8.27
N VAL A 209 -0.71 2.82 7.29
CA VAL A 209 0.32 3.53 6.52
C VAL A 209 0.04 5.02 6.59
N ALA A 210 0.98 5.78 7.12
CA ALA A 210 0.86 7.23 7.20
C ALA A 210 1.05 7.90 5.83
N HIS A 211 0.52 9.12 5.68
CA HIS A 211 0.99 10.00 4.63
C HIS A 211 2.46 10.33 4.90
N ALA A 212 3.34 10.07 3.94
CA ALA A 212 4.73 10.49 4.06
C ALA A 212 4.82 12.00 3.85
N ILE A 213 5.63 12.68 4.66
CA ILE A 213 5.87 14.12 4.56
C ILE A 213 7.36 14.41 4.55
N SER A 214 7.75 15.54 3.94
CA SER A 214 9.13 16.00 4.02
C SER A 214 9.50 16.41 5.45
N THR A 215 10.71 16.09 5.88
CA THR A 215 11.24 16.48 7.21
C THR A 215 11.52 17.97 7.31
N HIS A 216 11.64 18.66 6.17
CA HIS A 216 11.92 20.09 6.02
C HIS A 216 10.81 20.79 5.24
N ALA A 217 10.80 22.11 5.22
CA ALA A 217 9.95 22.89 4.34
C ALA A 217 10.26 22.56 2.88
N ALA A 218 9.23 22.32 2.09
CA ALA A 218 9.37 21.99 0.67
C ALA A 218 8.86 23.14 -0.19
N GLU A 219 9.63 23.45 -1.22
CA GLU A 219 9.28 24.44 -2.25
C GLU A 219 9.01 23.74 -3.57
N THR A 220 7.96 24.15 -4.26
CA THR A 220 7.69 23.69 -5.61
C THR A 220 8.61 24.40 -6.59
N GLN A 221 9.23 23.62 -7.46
CA GLN A 221 10.06 24.09 -8.56
C GLN A 221 9.35 23.81 -9.88
N PHE A 222 9.75 24.56 -10.91
CA PHE A 222 9.13 24.50 -12.21
C PHE A 222 10.18 24.13 -13.27
N ASP A 223 9.83 23.17 -14.10
CA ASP A 223 10.59 22.81 -15.29
C ASP A 223 9.79 23.21 -16.53
N TYR A 224 10.38 24.06 -17.35
CA TYR A 224 9.81 24.49 -18.60
C TYR A 224 10.38 23.65 -19.72
N PHE A 225 9.52 23.02 -20.49
CA PHE A 225 9.92 22.16 -21.61
C PHE A 225 9.28 22.59 -22.93
N THR A 226 10.02 22.34 -24.01
CA THR A 226 9.57 22.57 -25.37
C THR A 226 9.74 21.27 -26.18
N ALA A 227 8.79 20.96 -27.05
CA ALA A 227 8.95 19.92 -28.04
C ALA A 227 9.47 20.55 -29.32
N LEU A 228 10.61 20.07 -29.82
CA LEU A 228 11.15 20.44 -31.13
C LEU A 228 10.68 19.43 -32.17
N ASP A 229 10.37 19.92 -33.37
CA ASP A 229 10.02 19.07 -34.49
C ASP A 229 11.30 18.78 -35.31
N ASP A 230 11.70 17.53 -35.37
CA ASP A 230 12.94 17.10 -36.04
C ASP A 230 12.88 17.23 -37.56
N GLU A 231 11.68 17.34 -38.16
CA GLU A 231 11.45 17.47 -39.59
C GLU A 231 11.21 18.93 -40.03
N GLN A 232 10.98 19.84 -39.06
CA GLN A 232 10.92 21.28 -39.35
C GLN A 232 12.34 21.85 -39.50
N GLY A 233 12.73 22.20 -40.70
CA GLY A 233 14.00 22.89 -40.95
C GLY A 233 14.06 24.27 -40.28
N ASP A 234 15.25 24.90 -40.28
CA ASP A 234 15.63 26.17 -39.61
C ASP A 234 14.73 27.41 -39.83
N THR A 235 13.65 27.29 -40.56
CA THR A 235 12.81 28.43 -40.98
C THR A 235 11.67 28.76 -40.00
N ASP A 236 11.36 27.88 -39.07
CA ASP A 236 10.31 28.15 -38.07
C ASP A 236 10.75 27.69 -36.66
N SER A 237 11.20 28.66 -35.85
CA SER A 237 11.62 28.42 -34.46
C SER A 237 10.43 28.20 -33.50
N GLY A 238 9.25 27.87 -34.04
CA GLY A 238 8.05 27.59 -33.26
C GLY A 238 8.16 26.23 -32.56
N ALA A 239 8.23 26.22 -31.23
CA ALA A 239 8.08 24.99 -30.47
C ALA A 239 6.68 24.41 -30.72
N GLY A 240 6.61 23.17 -31.18
CA GLY A 240 5.33 22.49 -31.44
C GLY A 240 4.47 22.30 -30.18
N MET A 241 5.09 22.34 -29.01
CA MET A 241 4.42 22.29 -27.70
C MET A 241 5.28 22.97 -26.66
N LEU A 242 4.66 23.82 -25.84
CA LEU A 242 5.25 24.44 -24.65
C LEU A 242 4.52 23.93 -23.43
N GLY A 243 5.24 23.57 -22.38
CA GLY A 243 4.62 23.15 -21.14
C GLY A 243 5.49 23.43 -19.92
N THR A 244 4.86 23.43 -18.76
CA THR A 244 5.53 23.57 -17.46
C THR A 244 5.20 22.38 -16.60
N ILE A 245 6.19 21.78 -15.98
CA ILE A 245 6.06 20.68 -15.04
C ILE A 245 6.51 21.15 -13.66
N GLU A 246 5.67 20.90 -12.66
CA GLU A 246 6.03 21.13 -11.27
C GLU A 246 6.68 19.90 -10.66
N PHE A 247 7.74 20.11 -9.88
CA PHE A 247 8.44 19.07 -9.16
C PHE A 247 8.97 19.54 -7.80
N ASN A 248 9.39 18.61 -6.96
CA ASN A 248 10.01 18.88 -5.67
C ASN A 248 11.15 17.89 -5.42
N SER A 249 12.06 18.25 -4.52
CA SER A 249 13.02 17.34 -3.90
C SER A 249 12.86 17.40 -2.38
N ALA A 250 13.08 16.29 -1.68
CA ALA A 250 12.91 16.26 -0.23
C ALA A 250 13.52 15.03 0.44
N THR A 251 13.94 15.18 1.69
CA THR A 251 14.08 14.05 2.62
C THR A 251 12.72 13.75 3.22
N MET A 252 12.20 12.55 2.99
CA MET A 252 10.87 12.11 3.41
C MET A 252 10.93 11.23 4.65
N TYR A 253 10.02 11.47 5.59
CA TYR A 253 9.69 10.52 6.64
C TYR A 253 8.47 9.69 6.23
N ARG A 254 8.61 8.36 6.29
CA ARG A 254 7.56 7.38 6.01
C ARG A 254 7.34 6.54 7.26
N PHE A 255 6.09 6.23 7.54
CA PHE A 255 5.71 5.38 8.68
C PHE A 255 4.63 4.39 8.27
N ALA A 256 4.78 3.16 8.74
CA ALA A 256 3.74 2.15 8.72
C ALA A 256 3.82 1.31 10.00
N SER A 257 2.68 0.74 10.41
CA SER A 257 2.60 -0.22 11.51
C SER A 257 1.74 -1.40 11.11
N VAL A 258 2.19 -2.62 11.41
CA VAL A 258 1.45 -3.87 11.20
C VAL A 258 0.94 -4.37 12.56
N ALA A 259 -0.36 -4.57 12.69
CA ALA A 259 -0.99 -5.29 13.79
C ALA A 259 -0.93 -6.79 13.49
N VAL A 260 -0.02 -7.51 14.14
CA VAL A 260 0.30 -8.91 13.83
C VAL A 260 -0.88 -9.84 14.15
N ASP A 261 -1.55 -9.62 15.28
CA ASP A 261 -2.74 -10.39 15.68
C ASP A 261 -3.85 -10.25 14.65
N ARG A 262 -4.13 -9.01 14.21
CA ARG A 262 -5.14 -8.74 13.18
C ARG A 262 -4.76 -9.35 11.83
N LEU A 263 -3.47 -9.35 11.51
CA LEU A 263 -3.00 -10.00 10.27
C LEU A 263 -3.24 -11.51 10.33
N ALA A 264 -2.94 -12.16 11.46
CA ALA A 264 -3.20 -13.59 11.66
C ALA A 264 -4.69 -13.92 11.53
N GLU A 265 -5.57 -13.14 12.15
CA GLU A 265 -7.03 -13.27 12.02
C GLU A 265 -7.46 -13.17 10.55
N ASN A 266 -7.01 -12.15 9.84
CA ASN A 266 -7.38 -11.91 8.44
C ASN A 266 -6.86 -13.00 7.50
N LEU A 267 -5.71 -13.59 7.78
CA LEU A 267 -5.13 -14.69 7.00
C LEU A 267 -5.82 -16.04 7.25
N GLY A 268 -6.67 -16.14 8.30
CA GLY A 268 -7.40 -17.36 8.61
C GLY A 268 -6.51 -18.58 8.92
N GLY A 269 -5.42 -18.36 9.68
CA GLY A 269 -4.44 -19.38 10.04
C GLY A 269 -3.20 -19.42 9.13
N GLY A 270 -3.06 -18.48 8.22
CA GLY A 270 -1.82 -18.28 7.47
C GLY A 270 -0.71 -17.66 8.31
N ASP A 271 0.53 -17.73 7.80
CA ASP A 271 1.73 -17.25 8.48
C ASP A 271 1.79 -15.71 8.54
N ALA A 272 1.38 -15.15 9.66
CA ALA A 272 1.41 -13.70 9.91
C ALA A 272 2.84 -13.15 10.04
N ALA A 273 3.79 -13.96 10.52
CA ALA A 273 5.19 -13.57 10.59
C ALA A 273 5.76 -13.38 9.18
N GLU A 274 5.58 -14.37 8.29
CA GLU A 274 5.97 -14.25 6.88
C GLU A 274 5.25 -13.10 6.20
N GLY A 275 3.95 -12.93 6.41
CA GLY A 275 3.15 -11.83 5.87
C GLY A 275 3.70 -10.46 6.28
N THR A 276 4.10 -10.31 7.55
CA THR A 276 4.72 -9.09 8.07
C THR A 276 6.09 -8.83 7.44
N ILE A 277 6.94 -9.84 7.32
CA ILE A 277 8.26 -9.72 6.69
C ILE A 277 8.13 -9.30 5.23
N ARG A 278 7.23 -9.92 4.47
CA ARG A 278 6.95 -9.53 3.08
C ARG A 278 6.44 -8.11 2.96
N PHE A 279 5.59 -7.67 3.90
CA PHE A 279 5.15 -6.28 3.93
C PHE A 279 6.31 -5.32 4.15
N ILE A 280 7.17 -5.57 5.15
CA ILE A 280 8.34 -4.73 5.43
C ILE A 280 9.22 -4.63 4.18
N GLU A 281 9.58 -5.77 3.58
CA GLU A 281 10.44 -5.83 2.40
C GLU A 281 9.88 -5.02 1.24
N SER A 282 8.60 -5.25 0.90
CA SER A 282 7.94 -4.54 -0.19
C SER A 282 7.70 -3.05 0.13
N PHE A 283 7.38 -2.70 1.37
CA PHE A 283 7.23 -1.30 1.76
C PHE A 283 8.54 -0.53 1.69
N VAL A 284 9.66 -1.16 2.08
CA VAL A 284 11.02 -0.56 1.99
C VAL A 284 11.44 -0.37 0.53
N ARG A 285 11.25 -1.39 -0.33
CA ARG A 285 11.70 -1.38 -1.73
C ARG A 285 10.84 -0.54 -2.66
N SER A 286 9.53 -0.49 -2.40
CA SER A 286 8.58 0.15 -3.30
C SER A 286 8.65 1.66 -3.27
N MET A 287 8.33 2.27 -4.41
CA MET A 287 8.17 3.72 -4.55
C MET A 287 7.03 4.00 -5.53
N PRO A 288 6.19 5.01 -5.26
CA PRO A 288 5.20 5.46 -6.23
C PRO A 288 5.84 5.86 -7.56
N ALA A 289 5.19 5.51 -8.67
CA ALA A 289 5.75 5.65 -10.01
C ALA A 289 5.33 6.96 -10.73
N GLY A 290 4.87 7.98 -10.00
CA GLY A 290 4.50 9.24 -10.60
C GLY A 290 5.64 9.86 -11.40
N ARG A 291 5.43 10.10 -12.70
CA ARG A 291 6.44 10.66 -13.65
C ARG A 291 7.83 10.00 -13.56
N SER A 292 7.87 8.68 -13.30
CA SER A 292 9.14 7.96 -13.10
C SER A 292 10.01 7.95 -14.35
N SER A 293 9.43 7.93 -15.55
CA SER A 293 10.19 8.00 -16.81
C SER A 293 10.84 9.36 -17.03
N THR A 294 10.25 10.43 -16.50
CA THR A 294 10.79 11.79 -16.65
C THR A 294 11.90 12.09 -15.65
N PHE A 295 11.73 11.64 -14.38
CA PHE A 295 12.59 12.07 -13.29
C PHE A 295 13.51 10.98 -12.74
N ALA A 296 13.30 9.69 -13.08
CA ALA A 296 14.05 8.55 -12.55
C ALA A 296 14.26 8.59 -11.02
N PRO A 297 13.21 8.77 -10.19
CA PRO A 297 13.33 9.19 -8.79
C PRO A 297 13.69 8.06 -7.83
N ARG A 298 13.94 6.84 -8.31
CA ARG A 298 14.16 5.68 -7.41
C ARG A 298 15.45 5.81 -6.63
N THR A 299 15.31 6.00 -5.32
CA THR A 299 16.39 5.92 -4.34
C THR A 299 16.12 4.78 -3.37
N ARG A 300 17.14 4.35 -2.64
CA ARG A 300 16.96 3.48 -1.48
C ARG A 300 16.84 4.32 -0.21
N PRO A 301 16.09 3.85 0.82
CA PRO A 301 16.09 4.49 2.12
C PRO A 301 17.50 4.61 2.72
N SER A 302 17.78 5.75 3.33
CA SER A 302 19.02 5.97 4.09
C SER A 302 18.92 5.49 5.53
N LEU A 303 17.69 5.33 6.04
CA LEU A 303 17.39 4.72 7.32
C LEU A 303 16.09 3.92 7.23
N VAL A 304 16.12 2.70 7.74
CA VAL A 304 14.95 1.87 8.04
C VAL A 304 15.10 1.38 9.47
N ALA A 305 14.26 1.86 10.38
CA ALA A 305 14.19 1.35 11.73
C ALA A 305 12.88 0.56 11.92
N VAL A 306 12.99 -0.63 12.50
CA VAL A 306 11.87 -1.49 12.83
C VAL A 306 11.82 -1.67 14.33
N VAL A 307 10.67 -1.35 14.91
CA VAL A 307 10.40 -1.49 16.35
C VAL A 307 9.24 -2.44 16.55
N VAL A 308 9.48 -3.55 17.24
CA VAL A 308 8.43 -4.51 17.58
C VAL A 308 7.91 -4.18 18.98
N ARG A 309 6.60 -3.99 19.10
CA ARG A 309 5.91 -3.53 20.32
C ARG A 309 4.85 -4.51 20.78
N SER A 310 4.61 -4.53 22.11
CA SER A 310 3.53 -5.30 22.74
C SER A 310 2.33 -4.45 23.14
N ASP A 311 2.41 -3.12 23.03
CA ASP A 311 1.44 -2.15 23.53
C ASP A 311 0.62 -1.50 22.39
N GLN A 312 1.22 -0.56 21.66
CA GLN A 312 0.55 0.23 20.62
C GLN A 312 1.54 0.74 19.58
N PRO A 313 1.08 1.07 18.35
CA PRO A 313 1.91 1.72 17.36
C PRO A 313 2.27 3.16 17.78
N VAL A 314 3.51 3.57 17.53
CA VAL A 314 4.00 4.92 17.83
C VAL A 314 4.58 5.59 16.60
N ASN A 315 3.90 6.61 16.08
CA ASN A 315 4.37 7.38 14.93
C ASN A 315 5.26 8.55 15.39
N LEU A 316 6.52 8.53 15.03
CA LEU A 316 7.52 9.55 15.41
C LEU A 316 7.52 10.80 14.50
N VAL A 317 6.43 11.08 13.79
CA VAL A 317 6.34 12.24 12.90
C VAL A 317 6.57 13.58 13.61
N SER A 318 6.30 13.63 14.91
CA SER A 318 6.53 14.81 15.75
C SER A 318 8.00 15.24 15.86
N ALA A 319 8.97 14.36 15.55
CA ALA A 319 10.38 14.73 15.37
C ALA A 319 10.56 15.83 14.30
N PHE A 320 9.61 15.95 13.41
CA PHE A 320 9.63 16.87 12.27
C PHE A 320 8.54 17.95 12.33
N GLU A 321 7.88 18.12 13.49
CA GLU A 321 6.93 19.21 13.69
C GLU A 321 7.60 20.55 13.39
N ALA A 322 8.73 20.84 14.01
CA ALA A 322 9.60 21.93 13.57
C ALA A 322 10.39 21.47 12.32
N PRO A 323 10.27 22.16 11.16
CA PRO A 323 11.00 21.78 9.96
C PRO A 323 12.50 21.73 10.19
N VAL A 324 13.14 20.70 9.64
CA VAL A 324 14.60 20.62 9.63
C VAL A 324 15.16 21.78 8.80
N ARG A 325 16.17 22.46 9.33
CA ARG A 325 16.89 23.51 8.63
C ARG A 325 18.36 23.10 8.53
N SER A 326 18.90 23.10 7.32
CA SER A 326 20.29 22.76 7.06
C SER A 326 20.76 23.40 5.76
N ARG A 327 22.05 23.65 5.65
CA ARG A 327 22.74 24.08 4.42
C ARG A 327 23.56 22.94 3.81
N GLU A 328 23.74 21.83 4.53
CA GLU A 328 24.59 20.70 4.17
C GLU A 328 23.78 19.40 3.89
N GLY A 329 22.48 19.54 3.61
CA GLY A 329 21.56 18.43 3.43
C GLY A 329 20.71 18.18 4.68
N TYR A 330 19.61 17.45 4.51
CA TYR A 330 18.59 17.27 5.57
C TYR A 330 18.66 15.90 6.24
N MET A 331 19.31 14.91 5.63
CA MET A 331 19.27 13.52 6.09
C MET A 331 19.88 13.33 7.47
N ALA A 332 21.13 13.79 7.70
CA ALA A 332 21.82 13.62 8.97
C ALA A 332 21.03 14.20 10.15
N THR A 333 20.61 15.46 10.04
CA THR A 333 19.79 16.12 11.06
C THR A 333 18.43 15.44 11.24
N SER A 334 17.85 14.87 10.17
CA SER A 334 16.59 14.12 10.28
C SER A 334 16.78 12.83 11.06
N GLN A 335 17.87 12.11 10.82
CA GLN A 335 18.24 10.90 11.56
C GLN A 335 18.45 11.19 13.05
N GLU A 336 19.21 12.23 13.39
CA GLU A 336 19.45 12.66 14.77
C GLU A 336 18.14 13.01 15.50
N ARG A 337 17.24 13.77 14.86
CA ARG A 337 15.95 14.15 15.45
C ARG A 337 15.06 12.95 15.68
N LEU A 338 15.02 12.01 14.73
CA LEU A 338 14.25 10.79 14.86
C LEU A 338 14.76 9.94 16.02
N ALA A 339 16.07 9.69 16.07
CA ALA A 339 16.72 8.93 17.15
C ALA A 339 16.48 9.56 18.53
N ARG A 340 16.69 10.87 18.63
CA ARG A 340 16.47 11.61 19.88
C ARG A 340 15.02 11.48 20.36
N LEU A 341 14.05 11.74 19.48
CA LEU A 341 12.65 11.63 19.87
C LEU A 341 12.30 10.20 20.29
N PHE A 342 12.80 9.19 19.59
CA PHE A 342 12.55 7.80 19.96
C PHE A 342 13.03 7.50 21.39
N VAL A 343 14.25 7.91 21.75
CA VAL A 343 14.81 7.71 23.08
C VAL A 343 14.03 8.53 24.14
N GLU A 344 13.68 9.77 23.84
CA GLU A 344 12.87 10.63 24.72
C GLU A 344 11.48 10.04 25.00
N GLU A 345 10.78 9.56 23.97
CA GLU A 345 9.44 8.94 24.11
C GLU A 345 9.53 7.64 24.91
N LYS A 346 10.49 6.78 24.57
CA LYS A 346 10.74 5.54 25.29
C LYS A 346 10.98 5.81 26.81
N GLY A 347 11.83 6.77 27.14
CA GLY A 347 12.10 7.14 28.53
C GLY A 347 10.91 7.78 29.23
N ARG A 348 10.14 8.64 28.54
CA ARG A 348 8.98 9.35 29.09
C ARG A 348 7.82 8.42 29.44
N TRP A 349 7.53 7.48 28.53
CA TRP A 349 6.39 6.56 28.68
C TRP A 349 6.76 5.24 29.36
N GLY A 350 8.04 4.98 29.57
CA GLY A 350 8.53 3.71 30.11
C GLY A 350 8.32 2.55 29.15
N ASP A 351 8.36 2.86 27.83
CA ASP A 351 8.19 1.85 26.80
C ASP A 351 9.36 0.87 26.81
N GLU A 352 9.03 -0.41 26.68
CA GLU A 352 10.02 -1.46 26.53
C GLU A 352 9.66 -2.30 25.28
N PRO A 353 10.09 -1.86 24.08
CA PRO A 353 9.89 -2.63 22.86
C PRO A 353 10.49 -4.04 22.96
N VAL A 354 9.86 -5.00 22.28
CA VAL A 354 10.34 -6.37 22.18
C VAL A 354 11.63 -6.46 21.33
N LEU A 355 11.70 -5.60 20.30
CA LEU A 355 12.86 -5.46 19.44
C LEU A 355 13.00 -4.02 18.96
N GLU A 356 14.23 -3.55 18.93
CA GLU A 356 14.68 -2.33 18.26
C GLU A 356 15.81 -2.72 17.31
N ALA A 357 15.67 -2.45 16.02
CA ALA A 357 16.68 -2.80 15.03
C ALA A 357 16.60 -1.86 13.83
N ALA A 358 17.76 -1.51 13.25
CA ALA A 358 17.78 -0.63 12.10
C ALA A 358 18.89 -0.96 11.09
N THR A 359 18.67 -0.49 9.86
CA THR A 359 19.72 -0.33 8.85
C THR A 359 19.84 1.15 8.51
N TYR A 360 21.06 1.68 8.43
CA TYR A 360 21.33 3.07 8.09
C TYR A 360 22.69 3.23 7.42
N THR A 361 22.84 4.23 6.55
CA THR A 361 24.02 4.39 5.68
C THR A 361 25.13 5.20 6.29
N SER A 362 24.86 6.01 7.30
CA SER A 362 25.86 6.82 8.00
C SER A 362 25.57 6.82 9.49
N ALA A 363 26.60 6.80 10.31
CA ALA A 363 26.49 6.90 11.76
C ALA A 363 26.21 8.36 12.15
N SER A 364 24.95 8.80 12.04
CA SER A 364 24.51 10.05 12.68
C SER A 364 24.43 9.84 14.20
N ALA A 365 24.70 10.91 14.96
CA ALA A 365 24.69 10.82 16.42
C ALA A 365 23.37 10.27 16.96
N GLY A 366 23.46 9.31 17.90
CA GLY A 366 22.33 8.74 18.63
C GLY A 366 21.58 7.60 17.91
N LEU A 367 21.91 7.25 16.65
CA LEU A 367 21.23 6.14 15.95
C LEU A 367 21.53 4.79 16.60
N GLU A 368 22.79 4.56 16.98
CA GLU A 368 23.20 3.33 17.63
C GLU A 368 22.60 3.20 19.04
N ASP A 369 22.53 4.30 19.77
CA ASP A 369 21.87 4.35 21.09
C ASP A 369 20.35 4.10 21.00
N ALA A 370 19.73 4.55 19.91
CA ALA A 370 18.29 4.42 19.69
C ALA A 370 17.88 3.03 19.17
N PHE A 371 18.63 2.49 18.19
CA PHE A 371 18.19 1.31 17.41
C PHE A 371 19.24 0.20 17.35
N GLY A 372 20.35 0.37 18.07
CA GLY A 372 21.50 -0.54 18.00
C GLY A 372 22.34 -0.37 16.73
N PRO A 373 23.40 -1.20 16.56
CA PRO A 373 24.29 -1.11 15.42
C PRO A 373 23.54 -1.37 14.10
N SER A 374 24.00 -0.66 13.03
CA SER A 374 23.40 -0.82 11.70
C SER A 374 23.54 -2.25 11.18
N LEU A 375 22.44 -2.80 10.74
CA LEU A 375 22.35 -4.15 10.17
C LEU A 375 22.23 -4.07 8.63
N SER A 376 22.55 -5.16 7.95
CA SER A 376 22.06 -5.33 6.58
C SER A 376 20.55 -5.55 6.56
N VAL A 377 19.89 -5.24 5.46
CA VAL A 377 18.43 -5.47 5.33
C VAL A 377 18.06 -6.94 5.57
N PRO A 378 18.79 -7.95 5.03
CA PRO A 378 18.49 -9.35 5.33
C PRO A 378 18.62 -9.69 6.82
N GLU A 379 19.63 -9.17 7.52
CA GLU A 379 19.80 -9.38 8.97
C GLU A 379 18.69 -8.71 9.78
N LEU A 380 18.29 -7.49 9.41
CA LEU A 380 17.16 -6.80 10.02
C LEU A 380 15.89 -7.64 9.91
N LEU A 381 15.55 -8.13 8.72
CA LEU A 381 14.39 -8.96 8.49
C LEU A 381 14.46 -10.29 9.26
N SER A 382 15.64 -10.91 9.31
CA SER A 382 15.86 -12.15 10.07
C SER A 382 15.64 -11.96 11.57
N ARG A 383 16.09 -10.82 12.16
CA ARG A 383 15.85 -10.52 13.57
C ARG A 383 14.36 -10.29 13.87
N VAL A 384 13.67 -9.55 13.01
CA VAL A 384 12.23 -9.34 13.15
C VAL A 384 11.48 -10.66 13.07
N ARG A 385 11.78 -11.51 12.07
CA ARG A 385 11.21 -12.85 11.93
C ARG A 385 11.37 -13.68 13.17
N ALA A 386 12.60 -13.77 13.71
CA ALA A 386 12.90 -14.57 14.90
C ALA A 386 12.12 -14.14 16.14
N VAL A 387 11.74 -12.86 16.24
CA VAL A 387 10.87 -12.36 17.31
C VAL A 387 9.42 -12.77 17.08
N LEU A 388 8.90 -12.61 15.86
CA LEU A 388 7.51 -12.93 15.54
C LEU A 388 7.21 -14.43 15.63
N GLU A 389 8.17 -15.30 15.29
CA GLU A 389 8.03 -16.76 15.37
C GLU A 389 8.14 -17.33 16.80
N ARG A 390 8.67 -16.57 17.78
CA ARG A 390 8.73 -17.01 19.18
C ARG A 390 7.40 -16.89 19.91
N ASP A 391 6.53 -16.07 19.39
CA ASP A 391 5.26 -15.71 20.02
C ASP A 391 4.06 -16.50 19.43
N VAL A 392 4.35 -17.41 18.49
CA VAL A 392 3.42 -18.38 17.91
C VAL A 392 3.71 -19.74 18.55
#